data_a2938363b854c4be3dac6a3fbf8b53e1
#
_entry.id   a2938363b854c4be3dac6a3fbf8b53e1
#
_cell.length_a   1.000
_cell.length_b   1.000
_cell.length_c   1.000
_cell.angle_alpha   90.00
_cell.angle_beta   90.00
_cell.angle_gamma   90.00
#
_symmetry.space_group_name_H-M   'P 1'
#
loop_
_entity.id
_entity.type
_entity.pdbx_description
1 polymer ?
#
loop_
_entity_poly.entity_id
_entity_poly.type
_entity_poly.pdbx_seq_one_letter_code
_entity_poly.pdbx_strand_id
1 'polypeptide(L)'
;MRELSEKLGAKPGADVVVYFTTSRAELERRFETLKATLDPADGLWIAWPKKASKLATDLDFDAVQQTGLEHGLVDNKSCSIDERWQALRFVYRLADRP
;
A
#
# COMPACT_ATOMS: atom_id res chain seq x y z
N MET A 1 -19.58 3.28 11.27
CA MET A 1 -18.42 3.57 10.41
C MET A 1 -17.91 2.26 9.80
N ARG A 2 -17.64 2.25 8.51
CA ARG A 2 -17.11 1.04 7.87
C ARG A 2 -15.70 0.75 8.34
N GLU A 3 -15.40 -0.50 8.53
CA GLU A 3 -14.04 -0.91 8.80
C GLU A 3 -13.17 -0.67 7.56
N LEU A 4 -11.89 -0.39 7.80
CA LEU A 4 -10.94 -0.13 6.72
C LEU A 4 -10.84 -1.32 5.75
N SER A 5 -10.89 -2.56 6.28
CA SER A 5 -10.84 -3.77 5.46
C SER A 5 -11.99 -3.86 4.46
N GLU A 6 -13.20 -3.48 4.85
CA GLU A 6 -14.36 -3.44 3.94
C GLU A 6 -14.16 -2.40 2.84
N LYS A 7 -13.67 -1.22 3.21
CA LYS A 7 -13.42 -0.15 2.26
C LYS A 7 -12.38 -0.53 1.22
N LEU A 8 -11.40 -1.31 1.60
CA LEU A 8 -10.34 -1.80 0.71
C LEU A 8 -10.73 -3.07 -0.05
N GLY A 9 -11.97 -3.56 0.13
CA GLY A 9 -12.50 -4.70 -0.60
C GLY A 9 -12.01 -6.04 -0.10
N ALA A 10 -11.52 -6.11 1.13
CA ALA A 10 -11.09 -7.38 1.73
C ALA A 10 -12.30 -8.25 2.06
N LYS A 11 -12.16 -9.56 1.88
CA LYS A 11 -13.19 -10.52 2.25
C LYS A 11 -13.25 -10.67 3.76
N PRO A 12 -14.43 -11.00 4.34
CA PRO A 12 -14.52 -11.31 5.77
C PRO A 12 -13.52 -12.38 6.17
N GLY A 13 -12.79 -12.15 7.26
CA GLY A 13 -11.80 -13.08 7.77
C GLY A 13 -10.44 -13.03 7.07
N ALA A 14 -10.28 -12.24 6.01
CA ALA A 14 -8.99 -12.05 5.37
C ALA A 14 -8.16 -11.01 6.12
N ASP A 15 -6.86 -11.27 6.26
CA ASP A 15 -5.94 -10.28 6.83
C ASP A 15 -5.65 -9.19 5.81
N VAL A 16 -5.74 -7.94 6.27
CA VAL A 16 -5.41 -6.77 5.45
C VAL A 16 -4.26 -6.04 6.10
N VAL A 17 -3.16 -5.91 5.37
CA VAL A 17 -2.01 -5.15 5.84
C VAL A 17 -2.06 -3.77 5.20
N VAL A 18 -2.21 -2.74 6.00
CA VAL A 18 -2.23 -1.35 5.55
C VAL A 18 -1.17 -0.57 6.30
N TYR A 19 -0.24 0.04 5.57
CA TYR A 19 0.82 0.85 6.15
C TYR A 19 0.62 2.31 5.75
N PHE A 20 0.44 3.17 6.75
CA PHE A 20 0.27 4.61 6.56
C PHE A 20 1.62 5.30 6.73
N THR A 21 2.02 6.10 5.76
CA THR A 21 3.28 6.84 5.84
C THR A 21 3.19 8.17 5.08
N THR A 22 4.00 9.13 5.51
CA THR A 22 4.16 10.42 4.85
C THR A 22 5.59 10.61 4.31
N SER A 23 6.48 9.66 4.56
CA SER A 23 7.90 9.76 4.23
C SER A 23 8.35 8.67 3.27
N ARG A 24 8.92 9.08 2.15
CA ARG A 24 9.49 8.16 1.18
C ARG A 24 10.65 7.36 1.77
N ALA A 25 11.52 8.02 2.53
CA ALA A 25 12.65 7.34 3.17
C ALA A 25 12.19 6.28 4.15
N GLU A 26 11.14 6.57 4.92
CA GLU A 26 10.55 5.60 5.84
C GLU A 26 9.93 4.43 5.07
N LEU A 27 9.21 4.71 4.01
CA LEU A 27 8.59 3.68 3.18
C LEU A 27 9.66 2.73 2.62
N GLU A 28 10.73 3.27 2.04
CA GLU A 28 11.83 2.47 1.49
C GLU A 28 12.50 1.62 2.57
N ARG A 29 12.73 2.18 3.73
CA ARG A 29 13.37 1.49 4.86
C ARG A 29 12.51 0.35 5.40
N ARG A 30 11.20 0.53 5.42
CA ARG A 30 10.25 -0.43 5.98
C ARG A 30 9.70 -1.43 4.97
N PHE A 31 9.86 -1.15 3.69
CA PHE A 31 9.20 -1.93 2.65
C PHE A 31 9.57 -3.41 2.68
N GLU A 32 10.85 -3.72 2.83
CA GLU A 32 11.31 -5.12 2.89
C GLU A 32 10.74 -5.86 4.11
N THR A 33 10.65 -5.20 5.26
CA THR A 33 10.04 -5.79 6.45
C THR A 33 8.55 -6.07 6.22
N LEU A 34 7.84 -5.12 5.60
CA LEU A 34 6.42 -5.29 5.28
C LEU A 34 6.21 -6.41 4.26
N LYS A 35 7.06 -6.45 3.24
CA LYS A 35 7.03 -7.51 2.23
C LYS A 35 7.29 -8.88 2.85
N ALA A 36 8.23 -8.98 3.79
CA ALA A 36 8.59 -10.25 4.43
C ALA A 36 7.44 -10.83 5.25
N THR A 37 6.53 -9.99 5.76
CA THR A 37 5.35 -10.44 6.52
C THR A 37 4.16 -10.77 5.62
N LEU A 38 4.28 -10.47 4.33
CA LEU A 38 3.18 -10.63 3.38
C LEU A 38 3.13 -12.06 2.86
N ASP A 39 1.96 -12.69 3.00
CA ASP A 39 1.70 -13.97 2.36
C ASP A 39 1.64 -13.75 0.84
N PRO A 40 2.27 -14.62 0.01
CA PRO A 40 2.24 -14.45 -1.45
C PRO A 40 0.84 -14.32 -2.06
N ALA A 41 -0.19 -14.84 -1.40
CA ALA A 41 -1.58 -14.72 -1.85
C ALA A 41 -2.26 -13.42 -1.42
N ASP A 42 -1.63 -12.65 -0.53
CA ASP A 42 -2.21 -11.43 0.04
C ASP A 42 -1.69 -10.18 -0.64
N GLY A 43 -2.30 -9.05 -0.33
CA GLY A 43 -1.88 -7.75 -0.81
C GLY A 43 -1.42 -6.83 0.31
N LEU A 44 -0.46 -5.98 0.00
CA LEU A 44 0.04 -4.95 0.91
C LEU A 44 -0.48 -3.59 0.42
N TRP A 45 -1.25 -2.92 1.27
CA TRP A 45 -1.72 -1.57 0.99
C TRP A 45 -0.75 -0.55 1.58
N ILE A 46 -0.27 0.35 0.74
CA ILE A 46 0.53 1.51 1.17
C ILE A 46 -0.36 2.74 1.03
N ALA A 47 -0.58 3.43 2.14
CA ALA A 47 -1.41 4.63 2.17
C ALA A 47 -0.56 5.87 2.39
N TRP A 48 -0.83 6.92 1.63
CA TRP A 48 -0.13 8.20 1.75
C TRP A 48 -1.11 9.35 1.57
N PRO A 49 -0.74 10.58 2.03
CA PRO A 49 -1.64 11.71 1.92
C PRO A 49 -1.91 12.14 0.47
N LYS A 50 -3.15 12.52 0.20
CA LYS A 50 -3.51 13.16 -1.07
C LYS A 50 -2.96 14.58 -1.10
N LYS A 51 -2.65 15.07 -2.29
CA LYS A 51 -2.21 16.46 -2.48
C LYS A 51 -3.25 17.44 -1.94
N ALA A 52 -4.51 17.17 -2.16
CA ALA A 52 -5.61 18.03 -1.69
C ALA A 52 -5.71 18.12 -0.18
N SER A 53 -5.13 17.19 0.57
CA SER A 53 -5.15 17.20 2.03
C SER A 53 -4.23 18.25 2.64
N LYS A 54 -3.27 18.75 1.88
CA LYS A 54 -2.22 19.68 2.32
C LYS A 54 -1.34 19.15 3.44
N LEU A 55 -1.38 17.84 3.70
CA LEU A 55 -0.46 17.21 4.64
C LEU A 55 0.94 17.16 4.01
N ALA A 56 1.97 17.48 4.81
CA ALA A 56 3.34 17.47 4.32
C ALA A 56 3.79 16.04 4.00
N THR A 57 4.21 15.81 2.77
CA THR A 57 4.72 14.51 2.33
C THR A 57 5.57 14.68 1.08
N ASP A 58 6.57 13.82 0.94
CA ASP A 58 7.35 13.67 -0.28
C ASP A 58 6.86 12.50 -1.14
N LEU A 59 5.71 11.93 -0.78
CA LEU A 59 5.11 10.84 -1.53
C LEU A 59 4.05 11.33 -2.51
N ASP A 60 4.01 10.67 -3.66
CA ASP A 60 2.94 10.78 -4.64
C ASP A 60 2.72 9.39 -5.24
N PHE A 61 1.78 9.27 -6.16
CA PHE A 61 1.48 7.98 -6.78
C PHE A 61 2.72 7.35 -7.41
N ASP A 62 3.47 8.14 -8.20
CA ASP A 62 4.65 7.64 -8.90
C ASP A 62 5.74 7.18 -7.93
N ALA A 63 5.98 7.93 -6.86
CA ALA A 63 6.98 7.56 -5.86
C ALA A 63 6.62 6.26 -5.15
N VAL A 64 5.35 6.09 -4.76
CA VAL A 64 4.89 4.87 -4.10
C VAL A 64 4.95 3.68 -5.05
N GLN A 65 4.47 3.85 -6.28
CA GLN A 65 4.52 2.80 -7.30
C GLN A 65 5.95 2.36 -7.58
N GLN A 66 6.84 3.32 -7.77
CA GLN A 66 8.26 3.05 -8.05
C GLN A 66 8.90 2.26 -6.90
N THR A 67 8.63 2.64 -5.66
CA THR A 67 9.17 1.92 -4.49
C THR A 67 8.73 0.46 -4.50
N GLY A 68 7.45 0.20 -4.74
CA GLY A 68 6.95 -1.17 -4.82
C GLY A 68 7.60 -1.98 -5.93
N LEU A 69 7.74 -1.39 -7.11
CA LEU A 69 8.38 -2.04 -8.26
C LEU A 69 9.85 -2.36 -7.97
N GLU A 70 10.59 -1.44 -7.34
CA GLU A 70 11.98 -1.65 -6.96
C GLU A 70 12.16 -2.79 -5.97
N HIS A 71 11.16 -3.06 -5.15
CA HIS A 71 11.16 -4.15 -4.19
C HIS A 71 10.55 -5.45 -4.74
N GLY A 72 10.25 -5.50 -6.03
CA GLY A 72 9.79 -6.71 -6.70
C GLY A 72 8.31 -7.00 -6.62
N LEU A 73 7.51 -6.04 -6.16
CA LEU A 73 6.05 -6.15 -6.15
C LEU A 73 5.47 -5.35 -7.31
N VAL A 74 4.21 -5.61 -7.64
CA VAL A 74 3.46 -4.83 -8.62
C VAL A 74 2.17 -4.33 -7.99
N ASP A 75 1.75 -3.14 -8.41
CA ASP A 75 0.46 -2.59 -7.99
C ASP A 75 -0.65 -3.18 -8.85
N ASN A 76 -1.79 -3.48 -8.22
CA ASN A 76 -2.93 -4.02 -8.95
C ASN A 76 -4.25 -3.30 -8.64
N LYS A 77 -4.27 -2.42 -7.66
CA LYS A 77 -5.49 -1.75 -7.26
C LYS A 77 -5.18 -0.45 -6.53
N SER A 78 -5.95 0.58 -6.78
CA SER A 78 -5.85 1.84 -6.04
C SER A 78 -7.18 2.13 -5.36
N CYS A 79 -7.12 2.86 -4.26
CA CYS A 79 -8.29 3.20 -3.47
C CYS A 79 -8.13 4.57 -2.83
N SER A 80 -9.20 5.36 -2.84
CA SER A 80 -9.31 6.55 -2.01
C SER A 80 -9.87 6.09 -0.65
N ILE A 81 -9.07 6.26 0.41
CA ILE A 81 -9.50 5.85 1.75
C ILE A 81 -10.49 6.88 2.31
N ASP A 82 -10.11 8.16 2.26
CA ASP A 82 -10.96 9.26 2.68
C ASP A 82 -10.51 10.55 1.98
N GLU A 83 -10.90 11.70 2.52
CA GLU A 83 -10.56 13.01 1.94
C GLU A 83 -9.06 13.31 1.99
N ARG A 84 -8.32 12.68 2.90
CA ARG A 84 -6.90 12.99 3.16
C ARG A 84 -5.95 11.92 2.68
N TRP A 85 -6.40 10.67 2.58
CA TRP A 85 -5.54 9.52 2.32
C TRP A 85 -5.97 8.73 1.11
N GLN A 86 -5.01 8.21 0.40
CA GLN A 86 -5.19 7.28 -0.70
C GLN A 86 -4.24 6.11 -0.53
N ALA A 87 -4.53 5.01 -1.20
CA ALA A 87 -3.73 3.80 -1.05
C ALA A 87 -3.54 3.07 -2.37
N LEU A 88 -2.44 2.35 -2.47
CA LEU A 88 -2.10 1.50 -3.61
C LEU A 88 -1.82 0.10 -3.09
N ARG A 89 -2.44 -0.91 -3.70
CA ARG A 89 -2.28 -2.30 -3.30
C ARG A 89 -1.18 -2.95 -4.12
N PHE A 90 -0.21 -3.54 -3.42
CA PHE A 90 0.89 -4.28 -4.02
C PHE A 90 0.71 -5.78 -3.79
N VAL A 91 1.06 -6.56 -4.81
CA VAL A 91 1.01 -8.02 -4.76
C VAL A 91 2.29 -8.58 -5.38
N TYR A 92 2.59 -9.82 -5.07
CA TYR A 92 3.68 -10.52 -5.76
C TYR A 92 3.32 -10.71 -7.23
N ARG A 93 4.32 -10.61 -8.10
CA ARG A 93 4.15 -10.94 -9.52
C ARG A 93 3.77 -12.41 -9.65
N LEU A 94 2.97 -12.75 -10.66
CA LEU A 94 2.57 -14.14 -10.87
C LEU A 94 3.79 -15.07 -11.00
N ALA A 95 4.84 -14.63 -11.67
CA ALA A 95 6.08 -15.40 -11.83
C ALA A 95 6.81 -15.65 -10.51
N ASP A 96 6.58 -14.82 -9.49
CA ASP A 96 7.26 -14.90 -8.19
C ASP A 96 6.40 -15.61 -7.14
N ARG A 97 5.18 -16.00 -7.47
CA ARG A 97 4.33 -16.75 -6.56
C ARG A 97 4.72 -18.21 -6.53
N PRO A 98 4.84 -18.81 -5.34
CA PRO A 98 5.14 -20.23 -5.22
C PRO A 98 4.00 -21.10 -5.73
#